data_389f041cae8ca1f08ed8ba15e2c52b06
#
_entry.id   389f041cae8ca1f08ed8ba15e2c52b06
#
_cell.length_a   1.000
_cell.length_b   1.000
_cell.length_c   1.000
_cell.angle_alpha   90.00
_cell.angle_beta   90.00
_cell.angle_gamma   90.00
#
_symmetry.space_group_name_H-M   'P 1'
#
loop_
_entity.id
_entity.type
_entity.pdbx_description
1 polymer ?
#
loop_
_entity_poly.entity_id
_entity_poly.type
_entity_poly.pdbx_seq_one_letter_code
_entity_poly.pdbx_strand_id
1 'polypeptide(L)'
;MSIRKKEILSFGILLVAAVCVWLFMSAKRDSTDHGQIRITVDGEDFGVYDLGKDQKIDINGHNTCRIMNGKAQMIEADCPDHLCVHMSPIDEKGGMIVCLPNKVFIEGIPSAEASSETSWIDSVAQ
;
A
#
# COMPACT_ATOMS: atom_id res chain seq x y z
N MET A 1 -7.35 10.67 -52.13
CA MET A 1 -7.17 11.74 -51.14
C MET A 1 -5.70 11.96 -50.87
N SER A 2 -5.17 13.07 -51.32
CA SER A 2 -3.77 13.42 -51.05
C SER A 2 -3.69 14.16 -49.71
N ILE A 3 -3.42 13.39 -48.65
CA ILE A 3 -3.18 13.98 -47.36
C ILE A 3 -1.82 14.67 -47.42
N ARG A 4 -1.81 15.95 -47.12
CA ARG A 4 -0.56 16.72 -47.16
C ARG A 4 0.39 16.24 -46.09
N LYS A 5 1.69 16.19 -46.40
CA LYS A 5 2.73 15.71 -45.45
C LYS A 5 2.67 16.43 -44.10
N LYS A 6 2.22 17.68 -44.08
CA LYS A 6 2.06 18.45 -42.85
C LYS A 6 0.95 17.90 -41.96
N GLU A 7 -0.12 17.39 -42.57
CA GLU A 7 -1.22 16.80 -41.81
C GLU A 7 -0.81 15.46 -41.16
N ILE A 8 -0.07 14.63 -41.91
CA ILE A 8 0.47 13.39 -41.42
C ILE A 8 1.41 13.63 -40.21
N LEU A 9 2.24 14.68 -40.32
CA LEU A 9 3.17 15.04 -39.26
C LEU A 9 2.41 15.49 -37.99
N SER A 10 1.35 16.30 -38.16
CA SER A 10 0.58 16.75 -37.02
C SER A 10 -0.18 15.60 -36.33
N PHE A 11 -0.74 14.67 -37.12
CA PHE A 11 -1.34 13.46 -36.56
C PHE A 11 -0.34 12.58 -35.81
N GLY A 12 0.88 12.46 -36.36
CA GLY A 12 1.96 11.70 -35.72
C GLY A 12 2.33 12.29 -34.37
N ILE A 13 2.48 13.60 -34.28
CA ILE A 13 2.83 14.30 -33.04
C ILE A 13 1.72 14.12 -32.00
N LEU A 14 0.47 14.25 -32.41
CA LEU A 14 -0.67 14.11 -31.52
C LEU A 14 -0.77 12.68 -30.97
N LEU A 15 -0.51 11.69 -31.82
CA LEU A 15 -0.55 10.29 -31.44
C LEU A 15 0.58 9.96 -30.43
N VAL A 16 1.79 10.46 -30.69
CA VAL A 16 2.92 10.27 -29.75
C VAL A 16 2.62 10.94 -28.42
N ALA A 17 2.06 12.14 -28.43
CA ALA A 17 1.68 12.83 -27.21
C ALA A 17 0.64 12.02 -26.41
N ALA A 18 -0.37 11.46 -27.09
CA ALA A 18 -1.39 10.65 -26.47
C ALA A 18 -0.80 9.39 -25.82
N VAL A 19 0.12 8.72 -26.53
CA VAL A 19 0.81 7.52 -26.00
C VAL A 19 1.67 7.88 -24.80
N CYS A 20 2.40 9.00 -24.85
CA CYS A 20 3.21 9.44 -23.72
C CYS A 20 2.36 9.73 -22.49
N VAL A 21 1.23 10.41 -22.65
CA VAL A 21 0.30 10.68 -21.56
C VAL A 21 -0.26 9.37 -21.00
N TRP A 22 -0.63 8.44 -21.88
CA TRP A 22 -1.16 7.15 -21.48
C TRP A 22 -0.13 6.34 -20.68
N LEU A 23 1.13 6.30 -21.14
CA LEU A 23 2.22 5.62 -20.43
C LEU A 23 2.49 6.28 -19.08
N PHE A 24 2.47 7.61 -19.02
CA PHE A 24 2.69 8.34 -17.78
C PHE A 24 1.58 8.07 -16.77
N MET A 25 0.33 8.02 -17.24
CA MET A 25 -0.79 7.69 -16.35
C MET A 25 -0.78 6.22 -15.92
N SER A 26 -0.37 5.31 -16.80
CA SER A 26 -0.24 3.89 -16.46
C SER A 26 0.84 3.65 -15.41
N ALA A 27 1.96 4.35 -15.51
CA ALA A 27 3.05 4.20 -14.54
C ALA A 27 2.64 4.63 -13.12
N LYS A 28 1.66 5.54 -13.02
CA LYS A 28 1.17 5.99 -11.72
C LYS A 28 0.11 5.07 -11.11
N ARG A 29 -0.43 4.13 -11.89
CA ARG A 29 -1.49 3.24 -11.40
C ARG A 29 -0.97 2.08 -10.55
N ASP A 30 0.32 1.79 -10.60
CA ASP A 30 0.88 0.63 -9.91
C ASP A 30 0.89 0.75 -8.39
N SER A 31 0.65 1.95 -7.85
CA SER A 31 0.77 2.15 -6.40
C SER A 31 -0.55 2.00 -5.63
N THR A 32 -1.69 1.83 -6.29
CA THR A 32 -2.99 1.89 -5.62
C THR A 32 -3.71 0.56 -5.50
N ASP A 33 -3.26 -0.47 -6.21
CA ASP A 33 -3.97 -1.74 -6.26
C ASP A 33 -3.55 -2.77 -5.21
N HIS A 34 -2.52 -2.46 -4.42
CA HIS A 34 -1.94 -3.46 -3.52
C HIS A 34 -2.36 -3.31 -2.06
N GLY A 35 -3.19 -2.32 -1.76
CA GLY A 35 -3.57 -2.04 -0.39
C GLY A 35 -2.48 -1.31 0.40
N GLN A 36 -2.79 -0.99 1.62
CA GLN A 36 -1.90 -0.27 2.53
C GLN A 36 -1.92 -0.91 3.90
N ILE A 37 -0.92 -0.63 4.71
CA ILE A 37 -0.91 -1.00 6.11
C ILE A 37 -0.82 0.27 6.97
N ARG A 38 -1.51 0.22 8.09
CA ARG A 38 -1.39 1.25 9.13
C ARG A 38 -0.66 0.66 10.33
N ILE A 39 0.37 1.35 10.78
CA ILE A 39 1.12 0.96 11.96
C ILE A 39 0.76 1.91 13.09
N THR A 40 0.31 1.35 14.20
CA THR A 40 -0.02 2.09 15.41
C THR A 40 0.89 1.61 16.54
N VAL A 41 1.50 2.53 17.24
CA VAL A 41 2.39 2.23 18.38
C VAL A 41 1.88 2.97 19.60
N ASP A 42 1.60 2.23 20.65
CA ASP A 42 1.13 2.77 21.93
C ASP A 42 -0.13 3.64 21.78
N GLY A 43 -1.02 3.25 20.87
CA GLY A 43 -2.26 3.98 20.58
C GLY A 43 -2.11 5.17 19.65
N GLU A 44 -0.91 5.49 19.21
CA GLU A 44 -0.66 6.60 18.30
C GLU A 44 -0.31 6.09 16.91
N ASP A 45 -0.76 6.80 15.88
CA ASP A 45 -0.44 6.44 14.50
C ASP A 45 1.04 6.65 14.23
N PHE A 46 1.74 5.55 13.92
CA PHE A 46 3.14 5.59 13.53
C PHE A 46 3.31 5.96 12.07
N GLY A 47 2.49 5.38 11.19
CA GLY A 47 2.51 5.68 9.77
C GLY A 47 1.63 4.74 8.96
N VAL A 48 1.45 5.12 7.71
CA VAL A 48 0.73 4.32 6.71
C VAL A 48 1.71 4.03 5.57
N TYR A 49 1.78 2.78 5.16
CA TYR A 49 2.74 2.33 4.15
C TYR A 49 2.03 1.53 3.06
N ASP A 50 2.55 1.65 1.84
CA ASP A 50 1.99 0.99 0.67
C ASP A 50 2.55 -0.42 0.52
N LEU A 51 1.68 -1.42 0.37
CA LEU A 51 2.09 -2.81 0.17
C LEU A 51 2.70 -3.05 -1.21
N GLY A 52 2.50 -2.15 -2.15
CA GLY A 52 3.07 -2.28 -3.49
C GLY A 52 4.57 -2.01 -3.58
N LYS A 53 5.16 -1.46 -2.52
CA LYS A 53 6.59 -1.14 -2.48
C LYS A 53 7.31 -2.01 -1.48
N ASP A 54 8.33 -2.73 -1.94
CA ASP A 54 9.20 -3.50 -1.07
C ASP A 54 10.00 -2.56 -0.18
N GLN A 55 9.84 -2.69 1.13
CA GLN A 55 10.52 -1.84 2.09
C GLN A 55 10.62 -2.51 3.45
N LYS A 56 11.52 -2.00 4.26
CA LYS A 56 11.74 -2.46 5.62
C LYS A 56 11.50 -1.28 6.55
N ILE A 57 10.63 -1.46 7.54
CA ILE A 57 10.19 -0.41 8.44
C ILE A 57 10.64 -0.75 9.85
N ASP A 58 11.47 0.10 10.42
CA ASP A 58 11.90 -0.05 11.81
C ASP A 58 10.91 0.70 12.71
N ILE A 59 10.30 -0.03 13.63
CA ILE A 59 9.30 0.50 14.56
C ILE A 59 9.96 0.69 15.92
N ASN A 60 10.40 1.91 16.20
CA ASN A 60 11.01 2.32 17.47
C ASN A 60 12.22 1.48 17.92
N GLY A 61 12.90 0.83 17.00
CA GLY A 61 14.05 -0.02 17.33
C GLY A 61 13.70 -1.35 18.00
N HIS A 62 12.41 -1.62 18.26
CA HIS A 62 11.97 -2.85 18.92
C HIS A 62 11.37 -3.86 17.97
N ASN A 63 10.74 -3.38 16.91
CA ASN A 63 10.06 -4.23 15.93
C ASN A 63 10.49 -3.82 14.54
N THR A 64 10.58 -4.78 13.63
CA THR A 64 10.87 -4.51 12.23
C THR A 64 9.83 -5.22 11.38
N CYS A 65 9.14 -4.44 10.56
CA CYS A 65 8.16 -4.92 9.58
C CYS A 65 8.80 -4.88 8.20
N ARG A 66 8.60 -5.91 7.41
CA ARG A 66 9.07 -5.96 6.03
C ARG A 66 7.90 -6.14 5.09
N ILE A 67 7.88 -5.30 4.05
CA ILE A 67 6.92 -5.43 2.96
C ILE A 67 7.67 -6.00 1.77
N MET A 68 7.20 -7.14 1.28
CA MET A 68 7.76 -7.82 0.12
C MET A 68 6.67 -8.58 -0.61
N ASN A 69 6.66 -8.49 -1.95
CA ASN A 69 5.69 -9.19 -2.80
C ASN A 69 4.24 -8.89 -2.44
N GLY A 70 3.94 -7.64 -2.05
CA GLY A 70 2.58 -7.23 -1.67
C GLY A 70 2.13 -7.72 -0.31
N LYS A 71 3.05 -8.19 0.54
CA LYS A 71 2.74 -8.70 1.86
C LYS A 71 3.60 -8.03 2.92
N ALA A 72 2.98 -7.68 4.03
CA ALA A 72 3.68 -7.13 5.20
C ALA A 72 3.81 -8.20 6.26
N GLN A 73 5.01 -8.34 6.82
CA GLN A 73 5.29 -9.33 7.85
C GLN A 73 6.25 -8.75 8.89
N MET A 74 6.01 -9.07 10.13
CA MET A 74 6.96 -8.76 11.21
C MET A 74 8.12 -9.75 11.13
N ILE A 75 9.34 -9.25 10.91
CA ILE A 75 10.53 -10.10 10.79
C ILE A 75 11.39 -10.11 12.04
N GLU A 76 11.34 -9.02 12.80
CA GLU A 76 12.04 -8.92 14.07
C GLU A 76 11.13 -8.27 15.09
N ALA A 77 11.15 -8.77 16.30
CA ALA A 77 10.39 -8.22 17.40
C ALA A 77 11.11 -8.48 18.72
N ASP A 78 11.10 -7.49 19.58
CA ASP A 78 11.69 -7.57 20.92
C ASP A 78 10.64 -7.99 21.95
N CYS A 79 9.86 -9.02 21.61
CA CYS A 79 8.90 -9.60 22.55
C CYS A 79 9.34 -11.00 22.98
N PRO A 80 9.10 -11.38 24.26
CA PRO A 80 9.60 -12.66 24.79
C PRO A 80 9.10 -13.89 24.03
N ASP A 81 7.88 -13.85 23.54
CA ASP A 81 7.25 -14.99 22.87
C ASP A 81 7.45 -15.01 21.37
N HIS A 82 7.90 -13.91 20.77
CA HIS A 82 8.07 -13.72 19.32
C HIS A 82 6.81 -14.08 18.51
N LEU A 83 5.63 -13.97 19.12
CA LEU A 83 4.37 -14.35 18.48
C LEU A 83 4.06 -13.48 17.26
N CYS A 84 4.40 -12.20 17.31
CA CYS A 84 4.15 -11.29 16.21
C CYS A 84 4.95 -11.64 14.94
N VAL A 85 6.14 -12.25 15.11
CA VAL A 85 6.96 -12.72 13.99
C VAL A 85 6.32 -13.93 13.32
N HIS A 86 5.59 -14.76 14.08
CA HIS A 86 4.95 -15.97 13.58
C HIS A 86 3.52 -15.76 13.10
N MET A 87 2.99 -14.54 13.20
CA MET A 87 1.66 -14.24 12.68
C MET A 87 1.61 -14.25 11.16
N SER A 88 0.44 -14.52 10.63
CA SER A 88 0.23 -14.53 9.18
C SER A 88 0.52 -13.15 8.59
N PRO A 89 1.20 -13.08 7.42
CA PRO A 89 1.46 -11.79 6.79
C PRO A 89 0.17 -11.09 6.37
N ILE A 90 0.23 -9.76 6.35
CA ILE A 90 -0.86 -8.91 5.88
C ILE A 90 -0.72 -8.77 4.37
N ASP A 91 -1.80 -9.05 3.65
CA ASP A 91 -1.82 -8.92 2.20
C ASP A 91 -2.88 -7.89 1.75
N GLU A 92 -3.15 -7.86 0.45
CA GLU A 92 -4.14 -6.95 -0.14
C GLU A 92 -5.57 -7.18 0.39
N LYS A 93 -5.83 -8.35 0.96
CA LYS A 93 -7.13 -8.68 1.53
C LYS A 93 -7.30 -8.19 2.97
N GLY A 94 -6.23 -7.72 3.56
CA GLY A 94 -6.20 -7.24 4.93
C GLY A 94 -5.45 -8.16 5.86
N GLY A 95 -5.70 -8.03 7.13
CA GLY A 95 -5.05 -8.80 8.19
C GLY A 95 -4.60 -7.89 9.31
N MET A 96 -4.04 -8.48 10.36
CA MET A 96 -3.56 -7.74 11.52
C MET A 96 -2.40 -8.48 12.17
N ILE A 97 -1.38 -7.74 12.55
CA ILE A 97 -0.26 -8.23 13.35
C ILE A 97 -0.23 -7.41 14.63
N VAL A 98 -0.16 -8.09 15.77
CA VAL A 98 -0.20 -7.44 17.08
C VAL A 98 1.01 -7.88 17.90
N CYS A 99 1.73 -6.91 18.46
CA CYS A 99 2.79 -7.16 19.44
C CYS A 99 2.42 -6.44 20.74
N LEU A 100 1.81 -7.17 21.66
CA LEU A 100 1.28 -6.61 22.91
C LEU A 100 2.35 -6.04 23.83
N PRO A 101 3.50 -6.71 24.03
CA PRO A 101 4.53 -6.14 24.91
C PRO A 101 5.03 -4.77 24.47
N ASN A 102 5.12 -4.53 23.17
CA ASN A 102 5.57 -3.26 22.60
C ASN A 102 4.41 -2.37 22.15
N LYS A 103 3.17 -2.83 22.33
CA LYS A 103 1.94 -2.13 21.94
C LYS A 103 1.95 -1.71 20.47
N VAL A 104 2.46 -2.59 19.61
CA VAL A 104 2.52 -2.38 18.17
C VAL A 104 1.34 -3.10 17.51
N PHE A 105 0.59 -2.37 16.70
CA PHE A 105 -0.51 -2.91 15.92
C PHE A 105 -0.27 -2.57 14.45
N ILE A 106 -0.28 -3.58 13.59
CA ILE A 106 -0.18 -3.39 12.15
C ILE A 106 -1.49 -3.89 11.56
N GLU A 107 -2.19 -3.01 10.89
CA GLU A 107 -3.52 -3.27 10.35
C GLU A 107 -3.50 -3.11 8.84
N GLY A 108 -4.03 -4.08 8.11
CA GLY A 108 -4.16 -4.01 6.66
C GLY A 108 -5.37 -3.19 6.26
N ILE A 109 -5.19 -2.29 5.30
CA ILE A 109 -6.26 -1.50 4.71
C ILE A 109 -6.42 -1.96 3.26
N PRO A 110 -7.49 -2.71 2.94
CA PRO A 110 -7.73 -3.14 1.56
C PRO A 110 -7.92 -1.96 0.61
N SER A 111 -7.37 -2.07 -0.59
CA SER A 111 -7.43 -0.99 -1.57
C SER A 111 -8.85 -0.61 -1.98
N ALA A 112 -9.74 -1.59 -2.05
CA ALA A 112 -11.12 -1.38 -2.47
C ALA A 112 -11.99 -0.73 -1.39
N GLU A 113 -11.60 -0.82 -0.13
CA GLU A 113 -12.39 -0.37 1.01
C GLU A 113 -11.92 0.96 1.60
N ALA A 114 -10.75 1.43 1.20
CA ALA A 114 -10.15 2.64 1.76
C ALA A 114 -11.01 3.91 1.57
N SER A 115 -11.92 3.90 0.61
CA SER A 115 -12.78 5.04 0.33
C SER A 115 -14.20 4.92 0.91
N SER A 116 -14.63 3.72 1.28
CA SER A 116 -16.00 3.48 1.74
C SER A 116 -16.11 3.08 3.21
N GLU A 117 -14.98 2.91 3.86
CA GLU A 117 -14.93 2.29 5.18
C GLU A 117 -15.48 3.16 6.32
N THR A 118 -15.43 4.47 6.15
CA THR A 118 -15.82 5.37 7.22
C THR A 118 -17.32 5.46 7.48
N SER A 119 -18.15 5.16 6.49
CA SER A 119 -19.58 5.37 6.67
C SER A 119 -20.30 4.17 7.29
N TRP A 120 -19.89 2.96 6.99
CA TRP A 120 -20.59 1.78 7.51
C TRP A 120 -19.97 1.24 8.81
N ILE A 121 -18.71 1.49 9.06
CA ILE A 121 -18.08 1.15 10.35
C ILE A 121 -18.69 1.98 11.47
N ASP A 122 -18.95 3.24 11.23
CA ASP A 122 -19.60 4.09 12.22
C ASP A 122 -21.01 3.58 12.57
N SER A 123 -21.72 2.97 11.63
CA SER A 123 -23.04 2.42 11.91
C SER A 123 -22.97 1.08 12.66
N VAL A 124 -21.90 0.32 12.52
CA VAL A 124 -21.70 -0.95 13.22
C VAL A 124 -21.18 -0.73 14.65
N ALA A 125 -20.43 0.33 14.87
CA ALA A 125 -19.90 0.66 16.18
C ALA A 125 -20.96 1.16 17.17
N GLN A 126 -22.15 1.45 16.69
CA GLN A 126 -23.28 1.84 17.51
C GLN A 126 -24.09 0.61 17.91
#